data_b1a88282da5fef1cd92c47a2e3e1fa0f
#
_entry.id   b1a88282da5fef1cd92c47a2e3e1fa0f
#
_cell.length_a   1.000
_cell.length_b   1.000
_cell.length_c   1.000
_cell.angle_alpha   90.00
_cell.angle_beta   90.00
_cell.angle_gamma   90.00
#
_symmetry.space_group_name_H-M   'P 1'
#
loop_
_entity.id
_entity.type
_entity.pdbx_description
1 polymer ?
#
loop_
_entity_poly.entity_id
_entity_poly.type
_entity_poly.pdbx_seq_one_letter_code
_entity_poly.pdbx_strand_id
1 'polypeptide(L)' 'MRKEKNLYMIVDVENDDLPLVVGTMTELCKYSGKTQNQIRSAISHAEKRGSHSRYVRIPDE' A
#
# COMPACT_ATOMS: atom_id res chain seq x y z
N MET A 1 12.47 -20.18 -3.85
CA MET A 1 11.94 -19.02 -3.14
C MET A 1 11.21 -18.08 -4.07
N ARG A 2 10.09 -17.60 -3.63
CA ARG A 2 9.26 -16.78 -4.48
C ARG A 2 9.46 -15.30 -4.17
N LYS A 3 9.62 -14.51 -5.21
CA LYS A 3 9.72 -13.08 -5.03
C LYS A 3 8.33 -12.46 -5.07
N GLU A 4 8.18 -11.39 -4.32
CA GLU A 4 6.96 -10.62 -4.38
C GLU A 4 6.98 -9.79 -5.65
N LYS A 5 5.97 -9.98 -6.46
CA LYS A 5 5.91 -9.29 -7.74
C LYS A 5 5.21 -7.96 -7.66
N ASN A 6 4.29 -7.83 -6.73
CA ASN A 6 3.51 -6.61 -6.65
C ASN A 6 4.23 -5.58 -5.81
N LEU A 7 4.27 -4.39 -6.34
CA LEU A 7 4.78 -3.25 -5.61
C LEU A 7 3.63 -2.43 -5.07
N TYR A 8 3.88 -1.79 -3.97
CA TYR A 8 2.89 -0.94 -3.33
C TYR A 8 3.54 0.39 -2.99
N MET A 9 2.70 1.38 -2.79
CA MET A 9 3.17 2.71 -2.48
C MET A 9 2.33 3.28 -1.36
N ILE A 10 3.00 3.93 -0.41
CA ILE A 10 2.28 4.68 0.62
C ILE A 10 2.32 6.13 0.20
N VAL A 11 1.15 6.76 0.18
CA VAL A 11 1.05 8.15 -0.23
C VAL A 11 0.50 8.99 0.90
N ASP A 12 0.81 10.26 0.86
CA ASP A 12 0.27 11.23 1.81
C ASP A 12 -0.99 11.84 1.20
N VAL A 13 -2.13 11.33 1.62
CA VAL A 13 -3.41 11.74 1.04
C VAL A 13 -3.66 13.22 1.25
N GLU A 14 -3.14 13.76 2.34
CA GLU A 14 -3.37 15.16 2.65
C GLU A 14 -2.51 16.10 1.83
N ASN A 15 -1.49 15.56 1.17
CA ASN A 15 -0.59 16.35 0.33
C ASN A 15 -0.65 15.89 -1.12
N ASP A 16 -1.86 15.74 -1.65
CA ASP A 16 -2.08 15.38 -3.06
C ASP A 16 -1.46 14.04 -3.41
N ASP A 17 -1.56 13.07 -2.50
CA ASP A 17 -1.05 11.72 -2.74
C ASP A 17 0.44 11.73 -3.02
N LEU A 18 1.16 12.55 -2.30
CA LEU A 18 2.61 12.60 -2.44
C LEU A 18 3.22 11.24 -2.04
N PRO A 19 4.02 10.63 -2.91
CA PRO A 19 4.59 9.32 -2.57
C PRO A 19 5.56 9.43 -1.41
N LEU A 20 5.37 8.56 -0.42
CA LEU A 20 6.24 8.52 0.75
C LEU A 20 7.22 7.37 0.68
N VAL A 21 6.75 6.20 0.26
CA VAL A 21 7.61 5.03 0.16
C VAL A 21 7.04 4.10 -0.88
N VAL A 22 7.92 3.45 -1.62
CA VAL A 22 7.53 2.47 -2.64
C VAL A 22 8.31 1.19 -2.37
N GLY A 23 7.62 0.07 -2.39
CA GLY A 23 8.28 -1.20 -2.17
C GLY A 23 7.28 -2.34 -2.12
N THR A 24 7.77 -3.51 -1.72
CA THR A 24 6.91 -4.66 -1.56
C THR A 24 6.08 -4.52 -0.30
N MET A 25 5.11 -5.42 -0.15
CA MET A 25 4.29 -5.43 1.05
C MET A 25 5.15 -5.53 2.31
N THR A 26 6.19 -6.36 2.25
CA THR A 26 7.08 -6.52 3.38
C THR A 26 7.72 -5.20 3.77
N GLU A 27 8.15 -4.44 2.77
CA GLU A 27 8.78 -3.16 3.04
C GLU A 27 7.80 -2.15 3.60
N LEU A 28 6.57 -2.18 3.12
CA LEU A 28 5.54 -1.31 3.68
C LEU A 28 5.26 -1.64 5.13
N CYS A 29 5.27 -2.92 5.46
CA CYS A 29 5.06 -3.34 6.84
C CYS A 29 6.14 -2.77 7.75
N LYS A 30 7.37 -2.82 7.28
CA LYS A 30 8.48 -2.27 8.07
C LYS A 30 8.37 -0.77 8.22
N TYR A 31 7.99 -0.10 7.14
CA TYR A 31 7.90 1.35 7.18
C TYR A 31 6.78 1.81 8.10
N SER A 32 5.63 1.17 8.01
CA SER A 32 4.44 1.62 8.72
C SER A 32 4.30 1.01 10.10
N GLY A 33 5.01 -0.09 10.37
CA GLY A 33 4.87 -0.81 11.61
C GLY A 33 3.60 -1.63 11.71
N LYS A 34 2.99 -1.91 10.56
CA LYS A 34 1.74 -2.66 10.53
C LYS A 34 1.97 -4.02 9.88
N THR A 35 1.03 -4.93 10.12
CA THR A 35 1.09 -6.25 9.50
C THR A 35 0.53 -6.20 8.09
N GLN A 36 0.84 -7.26 7.33
CA GLN A 36 0.29 -7.36 5.98
C GLN A 36 -1.22 -7.38 5.99
N ASN A 37 -1.81 -8.09 6.96
CA ASN A 37 -3.25 -8.16 7.05
C ASN A 37 -3.86 -6.77 7.28
N GLN A 38 -3.22 -5.97 8.11
CA GLN A 38 -3.74 -4.63 8.36
C GLN A 38 -3.71 -3.77 7.12
N ILE A 39 -2.62 -3.87 6.36
CA ILE A 39 -2.50 -3.08 5.13
C ILE A 39 -3.50 -3.56 4.09
N ARG A 40 -3.64 -4.86 3.94
CA ARG A 40 -4.60 -5.41 2.98
C ARG A 40 -6.02 -5.04 3.34
N SER A 41 -6.34 -5.06 4.63
CA SER A 41 -7.67 -4.68 5.06
C SER A 41 -7.94 -3.22 4.74
N ALA A 42 -6.95 -2.36 4.95
CA ALA A 42 -7.13 -0.94 4.64
C ALA A 42 -7.41 -0.73 3.16
N ILE A 43 -6.68 -1.44 2.30
CA ILE A 43 -6.90 -1.32 0.87
C ILE A 43 -8.29 -1.82 0.50
N SER A 44 -8.67 -2.97 1.03
CA SER A 44 -9.96 -3.56 0.72
C SER A 44 -11.11 -2.66 1.18
N HIS A 45 -10.99 -2.11 2.37
CA HIS A 45 -12.03 -1.22 2.89
C HIS A 45 -12.18 0.03 2.01
N ALA A 46 -11.06 0.58 1.59
CA ALA A 46 -11.11 1.78 0.75
C ALA A 46 -11.76 1.46 -0.59
N GLU A 47 -11.45 0.31 -1.16
CA GLU A 47 -12.04 -0.07 -2.43
C GLU A 47 -13.55 -0.25 -2.32
N LYS A 48 -13.99 -0.85 -1.23
CA LYS A 48 -15.44 -1.06 -1.04
C LYS A 48 -16.17 0.24 -0.89
N ARG A 49 -15.53 1.23 -0.30
CA ARG A 49 -16.17 2.52 -0.07
C ARG A 49 -15.99 3.47 -1.24
N GLY A 50 -15.20 3.04 -2.25
CA GLY A 50 -14.94 3.89 -3.38
C GLY A 50 -14.09 5.09 -3.06
N SER A 51 -13.29 5.01 -1.99
CA SER A 51 -12.44 6.11 -1.61
C SER A 51 -10.98 5.69 -1.71
N HIS A 52 -10.10 6.69 -1.62
CA HIS A 52 -8.68 6.43 -1.69
C HIS A 52 -8.14 5.95 -0.36
N SER A 53 -7.28 4.95 -0.41
CA SER A 53 -6.49 4.60 0.77
C SER A 53 -5.11 5.22 0.59
N ARG A 54 -4.37 5.26 1.68
CA ARG A 54 -2.99 5.74 1.57
C ARG A 54 -2.08 4.68 0.95
N TYR A 55 -2.58 3.48 0.76
CA TYR A 55 -1.82 2.40 0.15
C TYR A 55 -2.29 2.21 -1.27
N VAL A 56 -1.38 2.34 -2.21
CA VAL A 56 -1.70 2.22 -3.62
C VAL A 56 -0.96 1.02 -4.17
N ARG A 57 -1.68 0.17 -4.89
CA ARG A 57 -1.08 -0.98 -5.52
C ARG A 57 -0.56 -0.59 -6.89
N ILE A 58 0.70 -0.87 -7.13
CA ILE A 58 1.31 -0.57 -8.41
C ILE A 58 1.27 -1.83 -9.26
N PRO A 59 0.55 -1.83 -10.37
CA PRO A 59 0.45 -3.04 -11.17
C PRO A 59 1.78 -3.39 -11.78
N ASP A 60 2.02 -4.68 -11.87
CA ASP A 60 3.20 -5.21 -12.48
C ASP A 60 2.83 -5.59 -13.90
N GLU A 61 3.45 -4.95 -14.84
CA GLU A 61 3.11 -5.27 -16.21
C GLU A 61 3.64 -6.59 -16.64
#